data_461d3f4278688f03222d10b7d9fd0fc0
#
_entry.id   461d3f4278688f03222d10b7d9fd0fc0
#
_cell.length_a   1.000
_cell.length_b   1.000
_cell.length_c   1.000
_cell.angle_alpha   90.00
_cell.angle_beta   90.00
_cell.angle_gamma   90.00
#
_symmetry.space_group_name_H-M   'P 1'
#
loop_
_entity.id
_entity.type
_entity.pdbx_description
1 polymer ?
#
loop_
_entity_poly.entity_id
_entity_poly.type
_entity_poly.pdbx_seq_one_letter_code
_entity_poly.pdbx_strand_id
1 'polypeptide(L)'
;MKKTLLALGLGTAMSVAAATAATAGTLADVKAKGHVQCGVSQGLPGFSNADSKGKWAGLDVDVCRGIAAAVFGDATKVKYTPLSSKERFTALQSGEIDVLSRNTTWTATRDTALGLNFAGVNYYDGQGFMVRKSLGVTSALQLGGAAVCTNTGTTTELNVADYFRANNMKFEVVAFEKSDEVVGAYDKGRCDVYTTDQSGLYAQRLKLTNSKDHIVLPEIISKEPLGPVVRQGDDQWFNLVKWTLNAMINAEEMGVTSANVDSMLTSKNPAVLRLVGKEGSFGENLGVGNDWAYNIIKQVGNYGESFDRNVGPKTPLGIARGVNALWSKGGIMYAPPIR
;
A
#
# COMPACT_ATOMS: atom_id res chain seq x y z
N MET A 1 3.52 -88.91 -11.54
CA MET A 1 4.37 -88.12 -10.64
C MET A 1 4.86 -86.89 -11.39
N LYS A 2 4.19 -85.75 -11.25
CA LYS A 2 4.62 -84.43 -11.83
C LYS A 2 4.82 -83.47 -10.64
N LYS A 3 6.06 -83.01 -10.49
CA LYS A 3 6.45 -82.01 -9.48
C LYS A 3 6.25 -80.58 -10.08
N THR A 4 5.38 -79.82 -9.48
CA THR A 4 5.17 -78.45 -9.84
C THR A 4 6.06 -77.56 -8.93
N LEU A 5 7.00 -76.79 -9.51
CA LEU A 5 7.80 -75.78 -8.82
C LEU A 5 7.01 -74.48 -8.79
N LEU A 6 6.79 -73.97 -7.57
CA LEU A 6 6.25 -72.66 -7.32
C LEU A 6 7.42 -71.64 -7.26
N ALA A 7 7.50 -70.71 -8.18
CA ALA A 7 8.45 -69.60 -8.13
C ALA A 7 7.81 -68.41 -7.40
N LEU A 8 8.35 -68.05 -6.20
CA LEU A 8 8.00 -66.85 -5.45
C LEU A 8 8.74 -65.62 -6.08
N GLY A 9 8.02 -64.79 -6.75
CA GLY A 9 8.56 -63.49 -7.23
C GLY A 9 8.49 -62.43 -6.08
N LEU A 10 9.66 -62.01 -5.58
CA LEU A 10 9.81 -60.88 -4.70
C LEU A 10 9.68 -59.59 -5.51
N GLY A 11 8.52 -58.94 -5.47
CA GLY A 11 8.31 -57.58 -6.01
C GLY A 11 8.83 -56.54 -5.05
N THR A 12 9.98 -55.93 -5.35
CA THR A 12 10.51 -54.77 -4.61
C THR A 12 9.70 -53.52 -5.02
N ALA A 13 8.80 -53.09 -4.14
CA ALA A 13 8.10 -51.81 -4.30
C ALA A 13 9.08 -50.66 -4.00
N MET A 14 9.58 -49.96 -5.05
CA MET A 14 10.31 -48.73 -4.92
C MET A 14 9.32 -47.61 -4.55
N SER A 15 9.29 -47.21 -3.30
CA SER A 15 8.59 -46.02 -2.82
C SER A 15 9.36 -44.81 -3.32
N VAL A 16 8.89 -44.16 -4.38
CA VAL A 16 9.35 -42.85 -4.80
C VAL A 16 8.79 -41.83 -3.77
N ALA A 17 9.59 -41.45 -2.80
CA ALA A 17 9.31 -40.28 -1.94
C ALA A 17 9.41 -39.06 -2.86
N ALA A 18 8.25 -38.52 -3.27
CA ALA A 18 8.18 -37.21 -3.85
C ALA A 18 8.58 -36.20 -2.77
N ALA A 19 9.84 -35.77 -2.76
CA ALA A 19 10.26 -34.62 -2.00
C ALA A 19 9.49 -33.42 -2.55
N THR A 20 8.45 -32.98 -1.86
CA THR A 20 7.86 -31.66 -2.08
C THR A 20 8.96 -30.65 -1.82
N ALA A 21 9.56 -30.11 -2.87
CA ALA A 21 10.42 -28.94 -2.73
C ALA A 21 9.57 -27.86 -2.05
N ALA A 22 9.86 -27.56 -0.78
CA ALA A 22 9.31 -26.40 -0.12
C ALA A 22 9.73 -25.20 -0.98
N THR A 23 8.76 -24.55 -1.62
CA THR A 23 9.04 -23.30 -2.35
C THR A 23 9.64 -22.34 -1.33
N ALA A 24 10.85 -21.85 -1.60
CA ALA A 24 11.46 -20.82 -0.78
C ALA A 24 10.45 -19.66 -0.67
N GLY A 25 10.17 -19.19 0.57
CA GLY A 25 9.21 -18.10 0.77
C GLY A 25 9.72 -16.80 0.16
N THR A 26 8.84 -15.83 -0.03
CA THR A 26 9.15 -14.53 -0.66
C THR A 26 10.35 -13.83 -0.01
N LEU A 27 10.51 -13.95 1.32
CA LEU A 27 11.67 -13.39 2.02
C LEU A 27 13.01 -13.98 1.54
N ALA A 28 13.06 -15.30 1.30
CA ALA A 28 14.25 -15.96 0.79
C ALA A 28 14.58 -15.50 -0.64
N ASP A 29 13.56 -15.39 -1.49
CA ASP A 29 13.70 -14.89 -2.86
C ASP A 29 14.17 -13.44 -2.90
N VAL A 30 13.61 -12.57 -2.04
CA VAL A 30 14.01 -11.17 -1.87
C VAL A 30 15.48 -11.08 -1.45
N LYS A 31 15.89 -11.88 -0.46
CA LYS A 31 17.29 -11.94 -0.02
C LYS A 31 18.22 -12.41 -1.14
N ALA A 32 17.84 -13.45 -1.88
CA ALA A 32 18.63 -14.00 -2.97
C ALA A 32 18.84 -13.00 -4.11
N LYS A 33 17.78 -12.26 -4.50
CA LYS A 33 17.89 -11.23 -5.57
C LYS A 33 18.46 -9.89 -5.11
N GLY A 34 18.62 -9.68 -3.79
CA GLY A 34 19.28 -8.52 -3.19
C GLY A 34 18.47 -7.23 -3.21
N HIS A 35 17.16 -7.28 -3.47
CA HIS A 35 16.26 -6.13 -3.45
C HIS A 35 14.80 -6.54 -3.28
N VAL A 36 13.97 -5.61 -2.81
CA VAL A 36 12.51 -5.73 -2.79
C VAL A 36 11.96 -5.25 -4.13
N GLN A 37 11.15 -6.05 -4.82
CA GLN A 37 10.41 -5.62 -6.00
C GLN A 37 9.04 -5.09 -5.57
N CYS A 38 8.86 -3.79 -5.63
CA CYS A 38 7.67 -3.09 -5.13
C CYS A 38 6.79 -2.58 -6.26
N GLY A 39 5.52 -3.01 -6.29
CA GLY A 39 4.51 -2.46 -7.16
C GLY A 39 3.99 -1.12 -6.62
N VAL A 40 4.03 -0.08 -7.46
CA VAL A 40 3.66 1.30 -7.11
C VAL A 40 2.71 1.89 -8.16
N SER A 41 2.14 3.07 -7.89
CA SER A 41 1.34 3.80 -8.89
C SER A 41 2.20 4.32 -10.04
N GLN A 42 1.59 4.56 -11.18
CA GLN A 42 2.24 5.13 -12.37
C GLN A 42 2.57 6.63 -12.23
N GLY A 43 2.36 7.22 -11.05
CA GLY A 43 2.62 8.62 -10.74
C GLY A 43 1.47 9.25 -9.97
N LEU A 44 1.48 9.10 -8.64
CA LEU A 44 0.55 9.74 -7.71
C LEU A 44 1.34 10.57 -6.69
N PRO A 45 1.43 11.90 -6.87
CA PRO A 45 2.15 12.77 -5.93
C PRO A 45 1.75 12.54 -4.48
N GLY A 46 2.73 12.46 -3.59
CA GLY A 46 2.56 12.16 -2.17
C GLY A 46 2.42 10.69 -1.80
N PHE A 47 2.06 9.81 -2.73
CA PHE A 47 1.93 8.35 -2.50
C PHE A 47 3.03 7.55 -3.19
N SER A 48 3.11 7.62 -4.51
CA SER A 48 4.22 7.05 -5.27
C SER A 48 4.39 7.84 -6.57
N ASN A 49 5.45 8.62 -6.64
CA ASN A 49 5.78 9.45 -7.78
C ASN A 49 7.28 9.52 -7.99
N ALA A 50 7.73 9.35 -9.23
CA ALA A 50 9.11 9.57 -9.61
C ALA A 50 9.34 11.03 -9.98
N ASP A 51 10.48 11.60 -9.57
CA ASP A 51 10.93 12.91 -10.05
C ASP A 51 11.56 12.80 -11.45
N SER A 52 11.99 13.93 -12.01
CA SER A 52 12.62 14.00 -13.33
C SER A 52 13.94 13.22 -13.44
N LYS A 53 14.52 12.81 -12.31
CA LYS A 53 15.75 12.00 -12.23
C LYS A 53 15.42 10.51 -11.97
N GLY A 54 14.14 10.14 -11.97
CA GLY A 54 13.69 8.77 -11.70
C GLY A 54 13.72 8.37 -10.22
N LYS A 55 13.92 9.32 -9.29
CA LYS A 55 13.89 9.03 -7.85
C LYS A 55 12.44 8.99 -7.36
N TRP A 56 12.05 7.85 -6.81
CA TRP A 56 10.71 7.63 -6.24
C TRP A 56 10.57 8.22 -4.83
N ALA A 57 9.41 8.80 -4.55
CA ALA A 57 9.03 9.32 -3.24
C ALA A 57 7.51 9.17 -3.01
N GLY A 58 7.10 9.12 -1.73
CA GLY A 58 5.70 9.05 -1.31
C GLY A 58 5.47 8.07 -0.16
N LEU A 59 4.27 8.10 0.42
CA LEU A 59 3.88 7.21 1.54
C LEU A 59 4.01 5.73 1.18
N ASP A 60 3.56 5.35 -0.02
CA ASP A 60 3.64 3.97 -0.50
C ASP A 60 5.10 3.55 -0.76
N VAL A 61 5.92 4.47 -1.27
CA VAL A 61 7.36 4.29 -1.48
C VAL A 61 8.09 4.09 -0.15
N ASP A 62 7.72 4.86 0.88
CA ASP A 62 8.34 4.75 2.20
C ASP A 62 8.06 3.40 2.87
N VAL A 63 6.89 2.80 2.66
CA VAL A 63 6.62 1.42 3.10
C VAL A 63 7.60 0.44 2.45
N CYS A 64 7.80 0.52 1.13
CA CYS A 64 8.73 -0.37 0.42
C CYS A 64 10.18 -0.17 0.86
N ARG A 65 10.59 1.08 1.09
CA ARG A 65 11.90 1.43 1.66
C ARG A 65 12.07 0.91 3.08
N GLY A 66 11.00 0.96 3.88
CA GLY A 66 10.98 0.37 5.22
C GLY A 66 11.21 -1.14 5.20
N ILE A 67 10.55 -1.85 4.29
CA ILE A 67 10.75 -3.29 4.09
C ILE A 67 12.20 -3.59 3.70
N ALA A 68 12.77 -2.82 2.77
CA ALA A 68 14.16 -3.00 2.36
C ALA A 68 15.15 -2.70 3.50
N ALA A 69 14.90 -1.66 4.29
CA ALA A 69 15.69 -1.34 5.48
C ALA A 69 15.64 -2.48 6.51
N ALA A 70 14.46 -3.09 6.71
CA ALA A 70 14.30 -4.23 7.61
C ALA A 70 15.06 -5.48 7.14
N VAL A 71 15.02 -5.79 5.84
CA VAL A 71 15.62 -7.01 5.27
C VAL A 71 17.12 -6.89 5.08
N PHE A 72 17.59 -5.73 4.60
CA PHE A 72 18.96 -5.54 4.14
C PHE A 72 19.77 -4.55 4.99
N GLY A 73 19.16 -3.85 5.96
CA GLY A 73 19.79 -2.71 6.61
C GLY A 73 20.00 -1.51 5.66
N ASP A 74 19.36 -1.52 4.48
CA ASP A 74 19.56 -0.51 3.43
C ASP A 74 18.22 -0.21 2.71
N ALA A 75 17.65 0.96 2.97
CA ALA A 75 16.38 1.42 2.37
C ALA A 75 16.45 1.68 0.86
N THR A 76 17.63 1.64 0.25
CA THR A 76 17.83 1.83 -1.19
C THR A 76 17.68 0.53 -1.99
N LYS A 77 17.64 -0.63 -1.32
CA LYS A 77 17.49 -1.96 -1.93
C LYS A 77 16.04 -2.24 -2.37
N VAL A 78 15.47 -1.31 -3.13
CA VAL A 78 14.12 -1.41 -3.72
C VAL A 78 14.20 -1.14 -5.21
N LYS A 79 13.46 -1.95 -5.99
CA LYS A 79 13.11 -1.65 -7.37
C LYS A 79 11.60 -1.46 -7.48
N TYR A 80 11.19 -0.49 -8.26
CA TYR A 80 9.79 -0.10 -8.39
C TYR A 80 9.23 -0.54 -9.73
N THR A 81 8.03 -1.16 -9.72
CA THR A 81 7.25 -1.49 -10.91
C THR A 81 6.01 -0.59 -10.92
N PRO A 82 5.95 0.42 -11.79
CA PRO A 82 4.74 1.24 -11.95
C PRO A 82 3.62 0.41 -12.60
N LEU A 83 2.46 0.33 -11.94
CA LEU A 83 1.32 -0.50 -12.36
C LEU A 83 0.05 0.34 -12.45
N SER A 84 -0.79 0.05 -13.43
CA SER A 84 -2.17 0.56 -13.49
C SER A 84 -3.03 -0.08 -12.39
N SER A 85 -4.22 0.48 -12.16
CA SER A 85 -5.16 -0.10 -11.20
C SER A 85 -5.65 -1.48 -11.61
N LYS A 86 -5.67 -1.76 -12.92
CA LYS A 86 -6.10 -3.03 -13.50
C LYS A 86 -5.02 -4.12 -13.38
N GLU A 87 -3.75 -3.78 -13.61
CA GLU A 87 -2.63 -4.73 -13.68
C GLU A 87 -2.12 -5.17 -12.30
N ARG A 88 -2.24 -4.31 -11.28
CA ARG A 88 -1.56 -4.45 -9.98
C ARG A 88 -1.75 -5.80 -9.30
N PHE A 89 -2.96 -6.37 -9.35
CA PHE A 89 -3.25 -7.64 -8.67
C PHE A 89 -2.67 -8.83 -9.43
N THR A 90 -2.72 -8.81 -10.77
CA THR A 90 -2.09 -9.85 -11.59
C THR A 90 -0.58 -9.85 -11.43
N ALA A 91 0.07 -8.68 -11.39
CA ALA A 91 1.51 -8.57 -11.14
C ALA A 91 1.90 -9.13 -9.75
N LEU A 92 1.06 -8.88 -8.72
CA LEU A 92 1.32 -9.45 -7.39
C LEU A 92 1.10 -10.98 -7.37
N GLN A 93 0.01 -11.46 -7.97
CA GLN A 93 -0.33 -12.89 -8.01
C GLN A 93 0.69 -13.71 -8.80
N SER A 94 1.22 -13.18 -9.91
CA SER A 94 2.24 -13.85 -10.73
C SER A 94 3.64 -13.87 -10.10
N GLY A 95 3.88 -13.09 -9.04
CA GLY A 95 5.20 -12.95 -8.43
C GLY A 95 6.13 -11.96 -9.17
N GLU A 96 5.62 -11.18 -10.11
CA GLU A 96 6.37 -10.08 -10.73
C GLU A 96 6.80 -9.04 -9.70
N ILE A 97 5.97 -8.82 -8.68
CA ILE A 97 6.28 -8.00 -7.52
C ILE A 97 6.17 -8.79 -6.21
N ASP A 98 6.95 -8.42 -5.22
CA ASP A 98 6.94 -9.04 -3.88
C ASP A 98 5.87 -8.45 -2.98
N VAL A 99 5.64 -7.16 -3.12
CA VAL A 99 4.68 -6.36 -2.35
C VAL A 99 4.06 -5.32 -3.26
N LEU A 100 2.78 -5.09 -3.11
CA LEU A 100 2.04 -4.01 -3.74
C LEU A 100 1.80 -2.92 -2.70
N SER A 101 2.46 -1.76 -2.82
CA SER A 101 2.21 -0.56 -2.03
C SER A 101 1.82 0.56 -2.99
N ARG A 102 0.49 0.70 -3.22
CA ARG A 102 -0.05 1.48 -4.33
C ARG A 102 -1.48 1.93 -4.02
N ASN A 103 -1.66 2.76 -2.97
CA ASN A 103 -2.99 3.26 -2.61
C ASN A 103 -4.11 2.21 -2.86
N THR A 104 -3.94 1.02 -2.30
CA THR A 104 -4.82 -0.12 -2.57
C THR A 104 -5.80 -0.30 -1.45
N THR A 105 -7.09 -0.13 -1.74
CA THR A 105 -8.18 -0.27 -0.78
C THR A 105 -8.36 -1.70 -0.35
N TRP A 106 -8.37 -1.94 0.95
CA TRP A 106 -8.73 -3.22 1.55
C TRP A 106 -10.23 -3.44 1.46
N THR A 107 -10.64 -4.45 0.71
CA THR A 107 -12.05 -4.87 0.58
C THR A 107 -12.20 -6.37 0.79
N ALA A 108 -13.37 -6.82 1.20
CA ALA A 108 -13.66 -8.24 1.40
C ALA A 108 -13.35 -9.06 0.13
N THR A 109 -13.75 -8.60 -1.06
CA THR A 109 -13.49 -9.30 -2.32
C THR A 109 -11.99 -9.44 -2.59
N ARG A 110 -11.20 -8.37 -2.41
CA ARG A 110 -9.76 -8.40 -2.64
C ARG A 110 -9.04 -9.32 -1.68
N ASP A 111 -9.48 -9.32 -0.42
CA ASP A 111 -8.90 -10.12 0.65
C ASP A 111 -9.26 -11.61 0.53
N THR A 112 -10.51 -11.93 0.15
CA THR A 112 -11.00 -13.31 0.20
C THR A 112 -11.02 -14.03 -1.14
N ALA A 113 -11.21 -13.30 -2.27
CA ALA A 113 -11.39 -13.90 -3.58
C ALA A 113 -10.16 -13.83 -4.48
N LEU A 114 -9.18 -12.97 -4.19
CA LEU A 114 -8.01 -12.77 -5.04
C LEU A 114 -6.72 -13.43 -4.50
N GLY A 115 -6.78 -14.15 -3.38
CA GLY A 115 -5.60 -14.77 -2.78
C GLY A 115 -4.58 -13.74 -2.26
N LEU A 116 -5.06 -12.65 -1.68
CA LEU A 116 -4.26 -11.52 -1.21
C LEU A 116 -4.43 -11.32 0.30
N ASN A 117 -3.39 -10.81 0.95
CA ASN A 117 -3.40 -10.39 2.35
C ASN A 117 -3.01 -8.91 2.45
N PHE A 118 -3.86 -8.12 3.09
CA PHE A 118 -3.57 -6.73 3.43
C PHE A 118 -2.76 -6.65 4.72
N ALA A 119 -1.57 -6.08 4.66
CA ALA A 119 -0.63 -6.05 5.78
C ALA A 119 -0.81 -4.82 6.72
N GLY A 120 -2.00 -4.28 6.76
CA GLY A 120 -2.38 -3.11 7.55
C GLY A 120 -2.86 -1.96 6.68
N VAL A 121 -3.16 -0.83 7.34
CA VAL A 121 -3.62 0.40 6.66
C VAL A 121 -2.57 1.48 6.86
N ASN A 122 -2.00 1.99 5.76
CA ASN A 122 -1.05 3.10 5.79
C ASN A 122 -1.71 4.46 5.53
N TYR A 123 -2.97 4.48 5.06
CA TYR A 123 -3.75 5.70 4.89
C TYR A 123 -5.25 5.39 4.88
N TYR A 124 -6.01 6.02 5.77
CA TYR A 124 -7.47 5.99 5.76
C TYR A 124 -7.99 7.11 4.89
N ASP A 125 -8.68 6.76 3.81
CA ASP A 125 -9.23 7.66 2.82
C ASP A 125 -10.73 7.43 2.61
N GLY A 126 -11.31 8.18 1.70
CA GLY A 126 -12.64 8.03 1.19
C GLY A 126 -12.74 8.63 -0.21
N GLN A 127 -13.64 8.11 -1.03
CA GLN A 127 -13.87 8.61 -2.37
C GLN A 127 -14.58 9.97 -2.34
N GLY A 128 -14.10 10.90 -3.19
CA GLY A 128 -14.69 12.21 -3.37
C GLY A 128 -14.90 12.56 -4.85
N PHE A 129 -15.25 13.81 -5.10
CA PHE A 129 -15.48 14.35 -6.42
C PHE A 129 -14.72 15.67 -6.59
N MET A 130 -14.06 15.85 -7.71
CA MET A 130 -13.45 17.12 -8.12
C MET A 130 -14.18 17.66 -9.34
N VAL A 131 -14.47 18.97 -9.30
CA VAL A 131 -15.18 19.69 -10.35
C VAL A 131 -14.48 21.02 -10.66
N ARG A 132 -14.75 21.56 -11.85
CA ARG A 132 -14.39 22.94 -12.16
C ARG A 132 -15.28 23.90 -11.39
N LYS A 133 -14.71 24.97 -10.83
CA LYS A 133 -15.48 26.04 -10.16
C LYS A 133 -16.55 26.64 -11.06
N SER A 134 -16.28 26.72 -12.38
CA SER A 134 -17.22 27.23 -13.39
C SER A 134 -18.49 26.38 -13.52
N LEU A 135 -18.50 25.14 -13.05
CA LEU A 135 -19.73 24.31 -13.01
C LEU A 135 -20.76 24.83 -12.00
N GLY A 136 -20.33 25.63 -11.01
CA GLY A 136 -21.22 26.29 -10.04
C GLY A 136 -21.83 25.36 -9.00
N VAL A 137 -21.40 24.09 -8.90
CA VAL A 137 -21.90 23.10 -7.93
C VAL A 137 -21.06 23.14 -6.65
N THR A 138 -21.71 22.89 -5.53
CA THR A 138 -21.10 22.88 -4.18
C THR A 138 -21.31 21.55 -3.44
N SER A 139 -22.11 20.66 -4.03
CA SER A 139 -22.44 19.34 -3.46
C SER A 139 -22.47 18.26 -4.54
N ALA A 140 -22.05 17.07 -4.20
CA ALA A 140 -22.13 15.89 -5.08
C ALA A 140 -23.59 15.54 -5.46
N LEU A 141 -24.57 15.93 -4.67
CA LEU A 141 -25.99 15.75 -4.99
C LEU A 141 -26.46 16.61 -6.20
N GLN A 142 -25.66 17.58 -6.64
CA GLN A 142 -25.94 18.42 -7.79
C GLN A 142 -25.32 17.87 -9.11
N LEU A 143 -24.69 16.70 -9.07
CA LEU A 143 -23.97 16.11 -10.21
C LEU A 143 -24.87 15.25 -11.12
N GLY A 144 -26.21 15.33 -10.99
CA GLY A 144 -27.11 14.58 -11.84
C GLY A 144 -26.94 14.92 -13.34
N GLY A 145 -26.74 13.89 -14.18
CA GLY A 145 -26.49 14.04 -15.62
C GLY A 145 -25.04 14.25 -16.03
N ALA A 146 -24.11 14.32 -15.07
CA ALA A 146 -22.70 14.59 -15.33
C ALA A 146 -21.96 13.42 -16.01
N ALA A 147 -20.98 13.74 -16.86
CA ALA A 147 -19.96 12.81 -17.30
C ALA A 147 -18.84 12.72 -16.23
N VAL A 148 -18.61 11.52 -15.70
CA VAL A 148 -17.71 11.27 -14.57
C VAL A 148 -16.50 10.45 -15.02
N CYS A 149 -15.32 11.06 -14.98
CA CYS A 149 -14.06 10.39 -15.26
C CYS A 149 -13.53 9.63 -14.06
N THR A 150 -13.06 8.40 -14.25
CA THR A 150 -12.39 7.57 -13.23
C THR A 150 -11.43 6.56 -13.85
N ASN A 151 -10.71 5.80 -13.00
CA ASN A 151 -9.89 4.67 -13.44
C ASN A 151 -10.68 3.36 -13.39
N THR A 152 -10.54 2.52 -14.42
CA THR A 152 -11.08 1.16 -14.42
C THR A 152 -10.35 0.24 -13.44
N GLY A 153 -11.04 -0.79 -12.94
CA GLY A 153 -10.47 -1.76 -11.98
C GLY A 153 -10.30 -1.22 -10.56
N THR A 154 -11.05 -0.19 -10.21
CA THR A 154 -11.02 0.47 -8.90
C THR A 154 -12.31 0.26 -8.11
N THR A 155 -12.24 0.42 -6.78
CA THR A 155 -13.43 0.59 -5.92
C THR A 155 -14.23 1.82 -6.35
N THR A 156 -13.53 2.86 -6.79
CA THR A 156 -14.09 4.15 -7.22
C THR A 156 -15.12 3.98 -8.35
N GLU A 157 -14.78 3.16 -9.36
CA GLU A 157 -15.67 2.86 -10.49
C GLU A 157 -16.98 2.19 -10.02
N LEU A 158 -16.90 1.32 -9.00
CA LEU A 158 -18.09 0.66 -8.42
C LEU A 158 -18.89 1.61 -7.53
N ASN A 159 -18.20 2.31 -6.64
CA ASN A 159 -18.85 3.19 -5.66
C ASN A 159 -19.60 4.37 -6.32
N VAL A 160 -19.04 4.93 -7.41
CA VAL A 160 -19.73 6.02 -8.14
C VAL A 160 -21.07 5.55 -8.68
N ALA A 161 -21.14 4.34 -9.24
CA ALA A 161 -22.39 3.78 -9.76
C ALA A 161 -23.41 3.59 -8.63
N ASP A 162 -22.97 3.09 -7.48
CA ASP A 162 -23.85 2.89 -6.32
C ASP A 162 -24.33 4.22 -5.74
N TYR A 163 -23.47 5.22 -5.63
CA TYR A 163 -23.83 6.55 -5.12
C TYR A 163 -24.89 7.24 -5.99
N PHE A 164 -24.69 7.28 -7.31
CA PHE A 164 -25.65 7.91 -8.21
C PHE A 164 -26.98 7.17 -8.24
N ARG A 165 -26.95 5.83 -8.22
CA ARG A 165 -28.16 5.01 -8.14
C ARG A 165 -28.94 5.26 -6.84
N ALA A 166 -28.26 5.27 -5.70
CA ALA A 166 -28.86 5.49 -4.38
C ALA A 166 -29.54 6.87 -4.26
N ASN A 167 -29.04 7.87 -4.99
CA ASN A 167 -29.58 9.22 -5.01
C ASN A 167 -30.50 9.49 -6.21
N ASN A 168 -30.91 8.46 -6.97
CA ASN A 168 -31.77 8.57 -8.16
C ASN A 168 -31.21 9.57 -9.21
N MET A 169 -29.90 9.69 -9.33
CA MET A 169 -29.22 10.56 -10.28
C MET A 169 -28.77 9.77 -11.51
N LYS A 170 -28.97 10.36 -12.70
CA LYS A 170 -28.35 9.85 -13.94
C LYS A 170 -26.91 10.31 -14.02
N PHE A 171 -26.04 9.53 -14.66
CA PHE A 171 -24.64 9.87 -14.89
C PHE A 171 -24.08 9.02 -16.04
N GLU A 172 -22.94 9.43 -16.56
CA GLU A 172 -22.13 8.67 -17.53
C GLU A 172 -20.75 8.43 -16.94
N VAL A 173 -20.30 7.15 -16.90
CA VAL A 173 -18.93 6.81 -16.48
C VAL A 173 -18.01 6.80 -17.69
N VAL A 174 -16.94 7.58 -17.64
CA VAL A 174 -15.86 7.59 -18.62
C VAL A 174 -14.60 7.04 -17.95
N ALA A 175 -14.36 5.73 -18.10
CA ALA A 175 -13.28 5.01 -17.43
C ALA A 175 -12.05 4.88 -18.33
N PHE A 176 -10.86 5.07 -17.73
CA PHE A 176 -9.55 4.93 -18.38
C PHE A 176 -8.66 3.98 -17.57
N GLU A 177 -7.71 3.36 -18.22
CA GLU A 177 -6.75 2.48 -17.56
C GLU A 177 -5.65 3.28 -16.84
N LYS A 178 -5.12 4.31 -17.49
CA LYS A 178 -4.02 5.13 -16.95
C LYS A 178 -4.53 6.40 -16.28
N SER A 179 -3.96 6.73 -15.11
CA SER A 179 -4.37 7.93 -14.37
C SER A 179 -4.09 9.23 -15.14
N ASP A 180 -3.03 9.31 -15.94
CA ASP A 180 -2.75 10.49 -16.75
C ASP A 180 -3.76 10.67 -17.88
N GLU A 181 -4.37 9.60 -18.39
CA GLU A 181 -5.47 9.67 -19.35
C GLU A 181 -6.74 10.26 -18.71
N VAL A 182 -7.05 9.85 -17.46
CA VAL A 182 -8.16 10.43 -16.68
C VAL A 182 -7.95 11.92 -16.48
N VAL A 183 -6.76 12.30 -15.98
CA VAL A 183 -6.41 13.72 -15.76
C VAL A 183 -6.52 14.51 -17.06
N GLY A 184 -5.95 14.00 -18.16
CA GLY A 184 -5.98 14.68 -19.46
C GLY A 184 -7.38 14.80 -20.04
N ALA A 185 -8.23 13.78 -19.88
CA ALA A 185 -9.63 13.83 -20.33
C ALA A 185 -10.45 14.85 -19.53
N TYR A 186 -10.30 14.84 -18.21
CA TYR A 186 -10.96 15.80 -17.33
C TYR A 186 -10.46 17.23 -17.59
N ASP A 187 -9.15 17.46 -17.69
CA ASP A 187 -8.57 18.79 -17.93
C ASP A 187 -9.05 19.42 -19.26
N LYS A 188 -9.20 18.58 -20.30
CA LYS A 188 -9.71 18.97 -21.62
C LYS A 188 -11.25 19.10 -21.71
N GLY A 189 -11.97 18.87 -20.63
CA GLY A 189 -13.42 19.02 -20.59
C GLY A 189 -14.24 17.87 -21.15
N ARG A 190 -13.64 16.68 -21.37
CA ARG A 190 -14.39 15.48 -21.77
C ARG A 190 -15.31 14.98 -20.67
N CYS A 191 -14.95 15.22 -19.39
CA CYS A 191 -15.78 14.92 -18.23
C CYS A 191 -16.02 16.18 -17.42
N ASP A 192 -17.19 16.25 -16.80
CA ASP A 192 -17.56 17.33 -15.87
C ASP A 192 -16.94 17.12 -14.50
N VAL A 193 -16.76 15.86 -14.12
CA VAL A 193 -16.35 15.40 -12.80
C VAL A 193 -15.17 14.44 -12.90
N TYR A 194 -14.20 14.56 -12.00
CA TYR A 194 -13.21 13.54 -11.74
C TYR A 194 -13.45 12.92 -10.35
N THR A 195 -13.52 11.60 -10.26
CA THR A 195 -13.71 10.89 -9.00
C THR A 195 -12.62 9.85 -8.77
N THR A 196 -12.05 9.86 -7.57
CA THR A 196 -11.13 8.90 -6.98
C THR A 196 -11.08 9.14 -5.47
N ASP A 197 -10.16 8.49 -4.76
CA ASP A 197 -9.85 8.78 -3.35
C ASP A 197 -9.62 10.28 -3.18
N GLN A 198 -10.10 10.86 -2.08
CA GLN A 198 -10.00 12.31 -1.86
C GLN A 198 -8.55 12.81 -1.86
N SER A 199 -7.65 12.05 -1.23
CA SER A 199 -6.21 12.35 -1.28
C SER A 199 -5.66 12.29 -2.69
N GLY A 200 -6.14 11.34 -3.49
CA GLY A 200 -5.84 11.21 -4.92
C GLY A 200 -6.31 12.41 -5.73
N LEU A 201 -7.51 12.97 -5.43
CA LEU A 201 -7.99 14.19 -6.07
C LEU A 201 -7.08 15.39 -5.77
N TYR A 202 -6.62 15.54 -4.53
CA TYR A 202 -5.65 16.60 -4.20
C TYR A 202 -4.33 16.41 -4.97
N ALA A 203 -3.85 15.18 -5.09
CA ALA A 203 -2.64 14.86 -5.84
C ALA A 203 -2.79 15.13 -7.34
N GLN A 204 -3.86 14.66 -7.97
CA GLN A 204 -4.11 14.81 -9.40
C GLN A 204 -4.43 16.26 -9.78
N ARG A 205 -5.05 17.02 -8.88
CA ARG A 205 -5.27 18.46 -9.08
C ARG A 205 -3.98 19.24 -9.36
N LEU A 206 -2.85 18.82 -8.78
CA LEU A 206 -1.55 19.44 -9.01
C LEU A 206 -1.05 19.30 -10.45
N LYS A 207 -1.58 18.33 -11.22
CA LYS A 207 -1.22 18.08 -12.62
C LYS A 207 -2.09 18.85 -13.63
N LEU A 208 -3.19 19.46 -13.17
CA LEU A 208 -4.11 20.20 -14.02
C LEU A 208 -3.48 21.52 -14.49
N THR A 209 -3.81 21.95 -15.70
CA THR A 209 -3.34 23.22 -16.31
C THR A 209 -3.63 24.41 -15.41
N ASN A 210 -4.83 24.48 -14.84
CA ASN A 210 -5.27 25.55 -13.93
C ASN A 210 -5.78 24.95 -12.60
N SER A 211 -4.90 24.36 -11.79
CA SER A 211 -5.27 23.65 -10.55
C SER A 211 -6.15 24.49 -9.60
N LYS A 212 -6.02 25.83 -9.61
CA LYS A 212 -6.80 26.75 -8.77
C LYS A 212 -8.27 26.90 -9.19
N ASP A 213 -8.61 26.51 -10.43
CA ASP A 213 -9.97 26.59 -10.98
C ASP A 213 -10.80 25.34 -10.64
N HIS A 214 -10.24 24.43 -9.86
CA HIS A 214 -10.87 23.18 -9.47
C HIS A 214 -11.03 23.08 -7.96
N ILE A 215 -12.15 22.48 -7.52
CA ILE A 215 -12.46 22.20 -6.12
C ILE A 215 -12.74 20.72 -5.96
N VAL A 216 -12.37 20.17 -4.79
CA VAL A 216 -12.84 18.88 -4.31
C VAL A 216 -14.08 19.16 -3.47
N LEU A 217 -15.19 18.50 -3.81
CA LEU A 217 -16.45 18.64 -3.09
C LEU A 217 -16.36 18.03 -1.68
N PRO A 218 -17.20 18.48 -0.74
CA PRO A 218 -17.07 18.08 0.66
C PRO A 218 -17.50 16.64 0.96
N GLU A 219 -18.31 16.03 0.08
CA GLU A 219 -18.84 14.68 0.32
C GLU A 219 -17.75 13.61 0.18
N ILE A 220 -17.79 12.68 1.14
CA ILE A 220 -17.03 11.43 1.12
C ILE A 220 -18.04 10.31 1.00
N ILE A 221 -17.99 9.54 -0.10
CA ILE A 221 -19.04 8.57 -0.46
C ILE A 221 -18.67 7.12 -0.16
N SER A 222 -17.44 6.85 0.30
CA SER A 222 -16.99 5.50 0.64
C SER A 222 -15.95 5.52 1.76
N LYS A 223 -15.61 4.32 2.25
CA LYS A 223 -14.43 4.08 3.10
C LYS A 223 -13.36 3.42 2.25
N GLU A 224 -12.18 4.04 2.20
CA GLU A 224 -11.04 3.55 1.44
C GLU A 224 -9.83 3.36 2.40
N PRO A 225 -9.78 2.24 3.15
CA PRO A 225 -8.61 1.90 3.95
C PRO A 225 -7.51 1.40 3.01
N LEU A 226 -6.51 2.22 2.76
CA LEU A 226 -5.42 1.93 1.83
C LEU A 226 -4.26 1.25 2.57
N GLY A 227 -3.66 0.23 1.95
CA GLY A 227 -2.55 -0.45 2.59
C GLY A 227 -1.71 -1.32 1.66
N PRO A 228 -0.53 -1.76 2.16
CA PRO A 228 0.33 -2.70 1.44
C PRO A 228 -0.29 -4.09 1.39
N VAL A 229 -0.09 -4.77 0.27
CA VAL A 229 -0.69 -6.06 -0.04
C VAL A 229 0.39 -7.06 -0.44
N VAL A 230 0.25 -8.29 0.01
CA VAL A 230 1.10 -9.43 -0.34
C VAL A 230 0.25 -10.62 -0.80
N ARG A 231 0.87 -11.63 -1.42
CA ARG A 231 0.21 -12.91 -1.73
C ARG A 231 -0.16 -13.64 -0.45
N GLN A 232 -1.26 -14.39 -0.47
CA GLN A 232 -1.59 -15.34 0.60
C GLN A 232 -0.63 -16.55 0.59
N GLY A 233 -0.55 -17.25 1.73
CA GLY A 233 0.21 -18.49 1.87
C GLY A 233 1.70 -18.30 2.23
N ASP A 234 2.14 -17.06 2.49
CA ASP A 234 3.48 -16.74 2.98
C ASP A 234 3.38 -15.86 4.23
N ASP A 235 3.14 -16.51 5.36
CA ASP A 235 2.93 -15.82 6.65
C ASP A 235 4.18 -15.08 7.13
N GLN A 236 5.39 -15.58 6.78
CA GLN A 236 6.62 -14.91 7.16
C GLN A 236 6.75 -13.56 6.45
N TRP A 237 6.54 -13.53 5.13
CA TRP A 237 6.58 -12.30 4.35
C TRP A 237 5.45 -11.34 4.76
N PHE A 238 4.24 -11.85 4.93
CA PHE A 238 3.10 -11.07 5.42
C PHE A 238 3.39 -10.42 6.77
N ASN A 239 3.95 -11.18 7.73
CA ASN A 239 4.29 -10.66 9.05
C ASN A 239 5.39 -9.58 8.95
N LEU A 240 6.41 -9.78 8.13
CA LEU A 240 7.47 -8.78 7.95
C LEU A 240 6.92 -7.46 7.39
N VAL A 241 6.09 -7.50 6.34
CA VAL A 241 5.47 -6.31 5.76
C VAL A 241 4.55 -5.61 6.76
N LYS A 242 3.71 -6.38 7.46
CA LYS A 242 2.82 -5.87 8.51
C LYS A 242 3.57 -5.19 9.65
N TRP A 243 4.61 -5.85 10.16
CA TRP A 243 5.38 -5.30 11.28
C TRP A 243 6.28 -4.14 10.86
N THR A 244 6.68 -4.03 9.59
CA THR A 244 7.34 -2.83 9.06
C THR A 244 6.45 -1.59 9.25
N LEU A 245 5.19 -1.66 8.85
CA LEU A 245 4.24 -0.57 9.04
C LEU A 245 3.97 -0.31 10.53
N ASN A 246 3.73 -1.38 11.31
CA ASN A 246 3.48 -1.27 12.75
C ASN A 246 4.68 -0.67 13.51
N ALA A 247 5.92 -0.95 13.10
CA ALA A 247 7.10 -0.35 13.69
C ALA A 247 7.15 1.16 13.46
N MET A 248 6.78 1.63 12.27
CA MET A 248 6.72 3.06 11.97
C MET A 248 5.66 3.77 12.82
N ILE A 249 4.48 3.15 13.02
CA ILE A 249 3.40 3.72 13.85
C ILE A 249 3.79 3.71 15.34
N ASN A 250 4.31 2.59 15.85
CA ASN A 250 4.80 2.49 17.23
C ASN A 250 5.93 3.51 17.52
N ALA A 251 6.83 3.72 16.56
CA ALA A 251 7.90 4.73 16.68
C ALA A 251 7.33 6.14 16.84
N GLU A 252 6.31 6.51 16.05
CA GLU A 252 5.64 7.81 16.21
C GLU A 252 4.99 7.94 17.60
N GLU A 253 4.31 6.89 18.06
CA GLU A 253 3.64 6.87 19.37
C GLU A 253 4.64 7.04 20.52
N MET A 254 5.81 6.41 20.42
CA MET A 254 6.87 6.50 21.40
C MET A 254 7.80 7.73 21.24
N GLY A 255 7.54 8.59 20.25
CA GLY A 255 8.37 9.78 19.97
C GLY A 255 9.77 9.43 19.43
N VAL A 256 9.93 8.23 18.86
CA VAL A 256 11.18 7.83 18.20
C VAL A 256 11.15 8.28 16.74
N THR A 257 12.16 9.04 16.34
CA THR A 257 12.28 9.67 15.01
C THR A 257 13.59 9.30 14.34
N SER A 258 13.70 9.57 13.05
CA SER A 258 14.95 9.41 12.30
C SER A 258 16.12 10.22 12.90
N ALA A 259 15.80 11.35 13.54
CA ALA A 259 16.80 12.25 14.14
C ALA A 259 17.28 11.77 15.51
N ASN A 260 16.45 11.07 16.30
CA ASN A 260 16.77 10.69 17.68
C ASN A 260 17.01 9.20 17.89
N VAL A 261 16.72 8.33 16.92
CA VAL A 261 16.77 6.87 17.09
C VAL A 261 18.12 6.35 17.59
N ASP A 262 19.23 7.00 17.24
CA ASP A 262 20.58 6.63 17.73
C ASP A 262 20.67 6.77 19.26
N SER A 263 20.15 7.86 19.82
CA SER A 263 20.12 8.06 21.27
C SER A 263 19.16 7.12 22.00
N MET A 264 18.18 6.57 21.28
CA MET A 264 17.21 5.61 21.83
C MET A 264 17.81 4.20 22.07
N LEU A 265 18.96 3.89 21.51
CA LEU A 265 19.68 2.63 21.76
C LEU A 265 20.08 2.43 23.23
N THR A 266 20.13 3.51 24.01
CA THR A 266 20.44 3.52 25.45
C THR A 266 19.25 3.99 26.30
N SER A 267 18.04 3.93 25.76
CA SER A 267 16.83 4.33 26.46
C SER A 267 16.62 3.50 27.73
N LYS A 268 15.98 4.13 28.73
CA LYS A 268 15.51 3.41 29.94
C LYS A 268 14.09 2.84 29.78
N ASN A 269 13.42 3.13 28.66
CA ASN A 269 12.08 2.62 28.38
C ASN A 269 12.18 1.25 27.70
N PRO A 270 11.71 0.15 28.33
CA PRO A 270 11.80 -1.18 27.73
C PRO A 270 11.04 -1.31 26.40
N ALA A 271 9.93 -0.57 26.20
CA ALA A 271 9.22 -0.59 24.93
C ALA A 271 10.05 0.00 23.77
N VAL A 272 10.80 1.06 24.07
CA VAL A 272 11.75 1.66 23.11
C VAL A 272 12.92 0.71 22.85
N LEU A 273 13.48 0.06 23.90
CA LEU A 273 14.57 -0.91 23.71
C LEU A 273 14.14 -2.09 22.84
N ARG A 274 12.91 -2.59 22.99
CA ARG A 274 12.36 -3.63 22.11
C ARG A 274 12.21 -3.12 20.66
N LEU A 275 11.69 -1.90 20.47
CA LEU A 275 11.57 -1.30 19.14
C LEU A 275 12.93 -1.19 18.43
N VAL A 276 13.96 -0.73 19.13
CA VAL A 276 15.29 -0.55 18.53
C VAL A 276 16.16 -1.82 18.56
N GLY A 277 15.58 -2.97 18.94
CA GLY A 277 16.25 -4.28 18.89
C GLY A 277 17.30 -4.54 19.96
N LYS A 278 17.25 -3.81 21.09
CA LYS A 278 18.14 -4.02 22.25
C LYS A 278 17.58 -5.01 23.28
N GLU A 279 16.28 -5.30 23.22
CA GLU A 279 15.60 -6.31 24.01
C GLU A 279 14.71 -7.18 23.12
N GLY A 280 14.72 -8.51 23.39
CA GLY A 280 13.92 -9.50 22.65
C GLY A 280 14.55 -9.90 21.30
N SER A 281 13.96 -10.93 20.67
CA SER A 281 14.40 -11.52 19.39
C SER A 281 13.36 -11.35 18.30
N PHE A 282 12.73 -10.18 18.21
CA PHE A 282 11.62 -9.93 17.27
C PHE A 282 12.06 -9.97 15.81
N GLY A 283 13.30 -9.52 15.50
CA GLY A 283 13.85 -9.61 14.17
C GLY A 283 14.09 -11.05 13.74
N GLU A 284 14.63 -11.89 14.61
CA GLU A 284 14.83 -13.32 14.35
C GLU A 284 13.50 -14.02 14.04
N ASN A 285 12.43 -13.71 14.78
CA ASN A 285 11.09 -14.25 14.54
C ASN A 285 10.52 -13.82 13.17
N LEU A 286 10.94 -12.67 12.66
CA LEU A 286 10.59 -12.18 11.32
C LEU A 286 11.56 -12.68 10.23
N GLY A 287 12.64 -13.38 10.61
CA GLY A 287 13.69 -13.86 9.70
C GLY A 287 14.67 -12.76 9.25
N VAL A 288 14.85 -11.71 10.03
CA VAL A 288 15.77 -10.58 9.79
C VAL A 288 16.61 -10.25 11.02
N GLY A 289 17.49 -9.26 10.95
CA GLY A 289 18.26 -8.80 12.12
C GLY A 289 17.39 -8.15 13.20
N ASN A 290 17.79 -8.22 14.47
CA ASN A 290 17.03 -7.61 15.56
C ASN A 290 17.01 -6.06 15.49
N ASP A 291 17.89 -5.45 14.74
CA ASP A 291 17.95 -4.02 14.43
C ASP A 291 16.99 -3.58 13.28
N TRP A 292 16.11 -4.47 12.82
CA TRP A 292 15.22 -4.23 11.70
C TRP A 292 14.40 -2.94 11.83
N ALA A 293 13.77 -2.70 12.97
CA ALA A 293 12.94 -1.52 13.18
C ALA A 293 13.79 -0.26 13.41
N TYR A 294 14.97 -0.38 14.06
CA TYR A 294 15.95 0.70 14.11
C TYR A 294 16.35 1.14 12.69
N ASN A 295 16.66 0.20 11.80
CA ASN A 295 17.03 0.48 10.40
C ASN A 295 15.91 1.17 9.63
N ILE A 296 14.64 0.77 9.82
CA ILE A 296 13.47 1.43 9.24
C ILE A 296 13.44 2.89 9.68
N ILE A 297 13.45 3.13 11.01
CA ILE A 297 13.28 4.47 11.56
C ILE A 297 14.47 5.36 11.19
N LYS A 298 15.69 4.84 11.25
CA LYS A 298 16.89 5.58 10.90
C LYS A 298 16.89 6.10 9.46
N GLN A 299 16.42 5.30 8.51
CA GLN A 299 16.56 5.58 7.08
C GLN A 299 15.28 6.09 6.43
N VAL A 300 14.12 5.78 7.00
CA VAL A 300 12.82 6.17 6.46
C VAL A 300 12.08 7.12 7.39
N GLY A 301 12.27 6.97 8.71
CA GLY A 301 11.56 7.70 9.74
C GLY A 301 10.34 6.93 10.27
N ASN A 302 9.67 7.53 11.25
CA ASN A 302 8.39 7.02 11.76
C ASN A 302 7.23 7.38 10.82
N TYR A 303 6.00 6.89 11.14
CA TYR A 303 4.83 7.15 10.29
C TYR A 303 4.50 8.65 10.18
N GLY A 304 4.61 9.41 11.27
CA GLY A 304 4.38 10.86 11.26
C GLY A 304 5.36 11.61 10.36
N GLU A 305 6.65 11.26 10.40
CA GLU A 305 7.65 11.85 9.53
C GLU A 305 7.38 11.53 8.05
N SER A 306 6.96 10.29 7.75
CA SER A 306 6.59 9.89 6.39
C SER A 306 5.34 10.64 5.90
N PHE A 307 4.30 10.73 6.74
CA PHE A 307 3.08 11.49 6.42
C PHE A 307 3.39 12.96 6.13
N ASP A 308 4.07 13.64 7.07
CA ASP A 308 4.34 15.07 6.98
C ASP A 308 5.19 15.44 5.77
N ARG A 309 6.18 14.60 5.43
CA ARG A 309 7.08 14.79 4.30
C ARG A 309 6.37 14.61 2.96
N ASN A 310 5.43 13.67 2.87
CA ASN A 310 4.85 13.25 1.59
C ASN A 310 3.50 13.92 1.28
N VAL A 311 2.61 14.01 2.26
CA VAL A 311 1.24 14.49 2.06
C VAL A 311 0.83 15.60 3.04
N GLY A 312 1.60 15.83 4.07
CA GLY A 312 1.28 16.70 5.20
C GLY A 312 1.02 18.17 4.85
N PRO A 313 0.64 18.99 5.83
CA PRO A 313 0.21 20.39 5.63
C PRO A 313 1.24 21.30 4.97
N LYS A 314 2.53 20.95 5.06
CA LYS A 314 3.63 21.73 4.46
C LYS A 314 3.97 21.30 3.02
N THR A 315 3.32 20.27 2.51
CA THR A 315 3.49 19.80 1.13
C THR A 315 2.50 20.51 0.19
N PRO A 316 2.68 20.43 -1.14
CA PRO A 316 1.71 20.95 -2.10
C PRO A 316 0.31 20.32 -1.95
N LEU A 317 0.17 19.13 -1.35
CA LEU A 317 -1.12 18.50 -1.08
C LEU A 317 -1.84 19.15 0.10
N GLY A 318 -1.10 19.60 1.12
CA GLY A 318 -1.65 20.33 2.26
C GLY A 318 -2.61 19.54 3.14
N ILE A 319 -2.45 18.20 3.21
CA ILE A 319 -3.40 17.32 3.89
C ILE A 319 -3.15 17.31 5.40
N ALA A 320 -4.19 17.62 6.18
CA ALA A 320 -4.16 17.46 7.63
C ALA A 320 -4.24 15.97 8.00
N ARG A 321 -3.68 15.61 9.16
CA ARG A 321 -3.68 14.20 9.64
C ARG A 321 -5.12 13.65 9.77
N GLY A 322 -6.05 14.39 10.35
CA GLY A 322 -7.43 13.93 10.54
C GLY A 322 -7.49 12.53 11.16
N VAL A 323 -8.25 11.63 10.55
CA VAL A 323 -8.36 10.22 10.98
C VAL A 323 -7.02 9.47 10.89
N ASN A 324 -6.06 9.94 10.11
CA ASN A 324 -4.72 9.39 10.01
C ASN A 324 -3.78 9.82 11.14
N ALA A 325 -4.25 10.59 12.13
CA ALA A 325 -3.52 10.83 13.36
C ALA A 325 -3.51 9.56 14.23
N LEU A 326 -2.54 9.48 15.17
CA LEU A 326 -2.52 8.41 16.17
C LEU A 326 -3.81 8.39 16.98
N TRP A 327 -4.22 7.21 17.45
CA TRP A 327 -5.37 7.02 18.32
C TRP A 327 -5.32 7.93 19.57
N SER A 328 -4.13 8.14 20.13
CA SER A 328 -3.88 9.01 21.28
C SER A 328 -3.94 10.52 20.93
N LYS A 329 -4.06 10.87 19.65
CA LYS A 329 -4.14 12.25 19.14
C LYS A 329 -5.42 12.51 18.34
N GLY A 330 -6.48 11.71 18.62
CA GLY A 330 -7.81 11.89 18.03
C GLY A 330 -7.99 11.29 16.64
N GLY A 331 -7.05 10.49 16.15
CA GLY A 331 -7.18 9.70 14.93
C GLY A 331 -7.50 8.23 15.20
N ILE A 332 -7.26 7.37 14.22
CA ILE A 332 -7.47 5.93 14.30
C ILE A 332 -6.24 5.10 13.90
N MET A 333 -5.08 5.75 13.70
CA MET A 333 -3.83 5.01 13.49
C MET A 333 -3.44 4.34 14.81
N TYR A 334 -3.48 3.00 14.79
CA TYR A 334 -3.23 2.15 15.95
C TYR A 334 -2.40 0.95 15.54
N ALA A 335 -1.28 0.72 16.19
CA ALA A 335 -0.45 -0.45 15.97
C ALA A 335 -0.39 -1.33 17.22
N PRO A 336 -0.40 -2.68 17.08
CA PRO A 336 -0.17 -3.56 18.22
C PRO A 336 1.25 -3.36 18.76
N PRO A 337 1.47 -3.55 20.08
CA PRO A 337 2.78 -3.35 20.69
C PRO A 337 3.79 -4.42 20.27
N ILE A 338 5.06 -4.03 20.17
CA ILE A 338 6.21 -4.94 20.02
C ILE A 338 6.52 -5.55 21.40
N ARG A 339 6.02 -6.80 21.63
CA ARG A 339 6.10 -7.42 22.94
C ARG A 339 6.23 -8.95 22.88
#